data_d26ae6ba4f03bdebd4ffc082af3b1a67
#
_entry.id   d26ae6ba4f03bdebd4ffc082af3b1a67
#
_cell.length_a   1.000
_cell.length_b   1.000
_cell.length_c   1.000
_cell.angle_alpha   90.00
_cell.angle_beta   90.00
_cell.angle_gamma   90.00
#
_symmetry.space_group_name_H-M   'P 1'
#
loop_
_entity.id
_entity.type
_entity.pdbx_description
1 polymer ?
#
loop_
_entity_poly.entity_id
_entity_poly.type
_entity_poly.pdbx_seq_one_letter_code
_entity_poly.pdbx_strand_id
1 'polypeptide(L)'
;MYKRERKTSLASKLKQLWWLMLIFAICNIAMAILLYNDRPVPVDENPPVPIARKEVYSIGILQSDDLPEQDKMLEGVMASLEAGGYQDGKNMKVELVKADGSERKVKSAVNQFVRSKKDLIIAIGTPSAKAAAKVTKSIPVVGVGVLYFQKDKDFEDHENFTGISDYPQVVNQVRMASRFMKLNPMGVIYNPKDEGALKQVKMLRAVAEQKQLKLVEIKYNDSEKAGPQFEKLISQVKCVYMPEDPMVLAHFDEMVKIATDAWVPIIGEQKEMVSRGAVLSVSPSYYRMGFSGGRMACWLLAGEKIPKDILITKQHDPDLVINMRQVNALNIPLPGDIWQRGRKLYLYDGQPARP
;
A
#
# COMPACT_ATOMS: atom_id res chain seq x y z
N MET A 1 -39.35 -37.60 50.51
CA MET A 1 -38.79 -36.40 49.84
C MET A 1 -39.21 -36.44 48.37
N TYR A 2 -40.31 -35.74 48.03
CA TYR A 2 -40.95 -35.79 46.70
C TYR A 2 -40.31 -34.70 45.81
N LYS A 3 -39.60 -35.06 44.74
CA LYS A 3 -39.12 -34.17 43.72
C LYS A 3 -40.31 -33.64 42.90
N ARG A 4 -40.66 -32.36 43.03
CA ARG A 4 -41.58 -31.65 42.14
C ARG A 4 -40.89 -31.43 40.79
N GLU A 5 -41.23 -32.26 39.80
CA GLU A 5 -40.93 -31.94 38.39
C GLU A 5 -41.72 -30.68 37.97
N ARG A 6 -40.98 -29.64 37.61
CA ARG A 6 -41.61 -28.44 37.02
C ARG A 6 -42.07 -28.81 35.59
N LYS A 7 -43.37 -29.06 35.44
CA LYS A 7 -44.01 -29.11 34.11
C LYS A 7 -43.87 -27.76 33.47
N THR A 8 -42.92 -27.64 32.47
CA THR A 8 -42.83 -26.42 31.63
C THR A 8 -44.18 -26.26 30.88
N SER A 9 -44.84 -25.14 31.03
CA SER A 9 -46.11 -24.84 30.40
C SER A 9 -46.04 -24.94 28.88
N LEU A 10 -47.07 -25.50 28.24
CA LEU A 10 -47.16 -25.63 26.77
C LEU A 10 -46.87 -24.29 26.08
N ALA A 11 -47.30 -23.19 26.69
CA ALA A 11 -47.06 -21.83 26.21
C ALA A 11 -45.57 -21.44 26.20
N SER A 12 -44.76 -21.92 27.18
CA SER A 12 -43.29 -21.66 27.18
C SER A 12 -42.55 -22.44 26.09
N LYS A 13 -42.99 -23.67 25.82
CA LYS A 13 -42.45 -24.49 24.71
C LYS A 13 -42.82 -23.93 23.34
N LEU A 14 -44.03 -23.44 23.16
CA LEU A 14 -44.47 -22.73 21.94
C LEU A 14 -43.68 -21.43 21.70
N LYS A 15 -43.42 -20.67 22.76
CA LYS A 15 -42.64 -19.45 22.69
C LYS A 15 -41.17 -19.71 22.31
N GLN A 16 -40.57 -20.81 22.88
CA GLN A 16 -39.23 -21.25 22.49
C GLN A 16 -39.18 -21.74 21.05
N LEU A 17 -40.18 -22.47 20.57
CA LEU A 17 -40.24 -22.92 19.18
C LEU A 17 -40.36 -21.74 18.21
N TRP A 18 -41.12 -20.70 18.56
CA TRP A 18 -41.27 -19.48 17.77
C TRP A 18 -39.95 -18.70 17.65
N TRP A 19 -39.18 -18.60 18.73
CA TRP A 19 -37.85 -17.99 18.72
C TRP A 19 -36.85 -18.78 17.86
N LEU A 20 -36.91 -20.11 17.92
CA LEU A 20 -36.05 -20.96 17.06
C LEU A 20 -36.39 -20.80 15.58
N MET A 21 -37.67 -20.72 15.23
CA MET A 21 -38.11 -20.47 13.86
C MET A 21 -37.68 -19.08 13.38
N LEU A 22 -37.74 -18.06 14.22
CA LEU A 22 -37.30 -16.69 13.91
C LEU A 22 -35.77 -16.66 13.67
N ILE A 23 -34.99 -17.29 14.53
CA ILE A 23 -33.53 -17.39 14.37
C ILE A 23 -33.21 -18.14 13.06
N PHE A 24 -33.88 -19.25 12.79
CA PHE A 24 -33.70 -20.02 11.55
C PHE A 24 -34.03 -19.19 10.32
N ALA A 25 -35.11 -18.41 10.32
CA ALA A 25 -35.49 -17.52 9.22
C ALA A 25 -34.43 -16.42 9.01
N ILE A 26 -33.92 -15.81 10.09
CA ILE A 26 -32.86 -14.79 10.04
C ILE A 26 -31.56 -15.40 9.47
N CYS A 27 -31.17 -16.60 9.93
CA CYS A 27 -29.98 -17.29 9.41
C CYS A 27 -30.11 -17.63 7.92
N ASN A 28 -31.29 -18.08 7.47
CA ASN A 28 -31.52 -18.33 6.05
C ASN A 28 -31.50 -17.07 5.20
N ILE A 29 -32.06 -15.97 5.67
CA ILE A 29 -32.00 -14.66 5.00
C ILE A 29 -30.53 -14.18 4.94
N ALA A 30 -29.80 -14.25 6.03
CA ALA A 30 -28.38 -13.90 6.07
C ALA A 30 -27.53 -14.76 5.10
N MET A 31 -27.79 -16.07 5.08
CA MET A 31 -27.15 -16.99 4.15
C MET A 31 -27.51 -16.67 2.68
N ALA A 32 -28.78 -16.36 2.40
CA ALA A 32 -29.22 -15.97 1.06
C ALA A 32 -28.55 -14.67 0.60
N ILE A 33 -28.40 -13.68 1.49
CA ILE A 33 -27.69 -12.43 1.21
C ILE A 33 -26.20 -12.70 0.92
N LEU A 34 -25.55 -13.55 1.73
CA LEU A 34 -24.15 -13.92 1.52
C LEU A 34 -23.97 -14.64 0.17
N LEU A 35 -24.81 -15.60 -0.15
CA LEU A 35 -24.77 -16.33 -1.43
C LEU A 35 -25.08 -15.42 -2.62
N TYR A 36 -25.97 -14.44 -2.45
CA TYR A 36 -26.26 -13.45 -3.48
C TYR A 36 -25.06 -12.56 -3.76
N ASN A 37 -24.39 -12.07 -2.72
CA ASN A 37 -23.22 -11.21 -2.86
C ASN A 37 -22.00 -11.95 -3.46
N ASP A 38 -21.88 -13.25 -3.24
CA ASP A 38 -20.80 -14.07 -3.80
C ASP A 38 -21.05 -14.52 -5.26
N ARG A 39 -22.25 -14.28 -5.82
CA ARG A 39 -22.51 -14.63 -7.24
C ARG A 39 -21.65 -13.77 -8.16
N PRO A 40 -20.99 -14.37 -9.16
CA PRO A 40 -20.25 -13.60 -10.16
C PRO A 40 -21.19 -12.63 -10.89
N VAL A 41 -20.73 -11.41 -11.06
CA VAL A 41 -21.39 -10.41 -11.90
C VAL A 41 -20.88 -10.60 -13.32
N PRO A 42 -21.74 -10.61 -14.36
CA PRO A 42 -21.27 -10.54 -15.73
C PRO A 42 -20.39 -9.30 -15.92
N VAL A 43 -19.27 -9.44 -16.63
CA VAL A 43 -18.39 -8.30 -16.93
C VAL A 43 -19.16 -7.33 -17.82
N ASP A 44 -19.19 -6.07 -17.43
CA ASP A 44 -19.75 -5.01 -18.26
C ASP A 44 -18.69 -4.56 -19.26
N GLU A 45 -18.87 -4.91 -20.52
CA GLU A 45 -17.95 -4.64 -21.64
C GLU A 45 -18.16 -3.26 -22.28
N ASN A 46 -19.15 -2.47 -21.81
CA ASN A 46 -19.37 -1.14 -22.35
C ASN A 46 -18.17 -0.22 -22.08
N PRO A 47 -17.79 0.64 -23.04
CA PRO A 47 -16.71 1.59 -22.81
C PRO A 47 -17.10 2.63 -21.74
N PRO A 48 -16.14 3.18 -21.00
CA PRO A 48 -16.43 4.21 -20.03
C PRO A 48 -16.92 5.49 -20.69
N VAL A 49 -17.93 6.10 -20.09
CA VAL A 49 -18.46 7.40 -20.49
C VAL A 49 -18.24 8.43 -19.38
N PRO A 50 -18.22 9.75 -19.67
CA PRO A 50 -18.16 10.77 -18.64
C PRO A 50 -19.29 10.58 -17.62
N ILE A 51 -18.96 10.74 -16.33
CA ILE A 51 -19.97 10.66 -15.28
C ILE A 51 -20.97 11.80 -15.45
N ALA A 52 -22.25 11.46 -15.59
CA ALA A 52 -23.29 12.46 -15.71
C ALA A 52 -23.41 13.29 -14.42
N ARG A 53 -23.67 14.58 -14.55
CA ARG A 53 -23.87 15.47 -13.41
C ARG A 53 -25.08 15.00 -12.57
N LYS A 54 -24.88 14.90 -11.25
CA LYS A 54 -25.88 14.45 -10.29
C LYS A 54 -25.89 15.36 -9.07
N GLU A 55 -27.03 15.36 -8.35
CA GLU A 55 -27.12 15.99 -7.05
C GLU A 55 -26.34 15.21 -5.99
N VAL A 56 -26.39 13.87 -6.06
CA VAL A 56 -25.69 12.95 -5.16
C VAL A 56 -25.00 11.84 -5.94
N TYR A 57 -23.69 11.74 -5.81
CA TYR A 57 -22.89 10.68 -6.41
C TYR A 57 -22.78 9.46 -5.49
N SER A 58 -22.82 8.25 -6.06
CA SER A 58 -22.63 6.99 -5.35
C SER A 58 -21.23 6.43 -5.59
N ILE A 59 -20.38 6.43 -4.57
CA ILE A 59 -18.97 6.06 -4.67
C ILE A 59 -18.71 4.78 -3.87
N GLY A 60 -18.03 3.80 -4.47
CA GLY A 60 -17.50 2.64 -3.78
C GLY A 60 -16.01 2.85 -3.48
N ILE A 61 -15.60 2.70 -2.22
CA ILE A 61 -14.19 2.69 -1.83
C ILE A 61 -13.85 1.31 -1.28
N LEU A 62 -12.85 0.65 -1.86
CA LEU A 62 -12.39 -0.65 -1.44
C LEU A 62 -10.92 -0.58 -1.02
N GLN A 63 -10.64 -0.90 0.23
CA GLN A 63 -9.31 -1.07 0.80
C GLN A 63 -9.03 -2.57 0.91
N SER A 64 -7.93 -3.06 0.29
CA SER A 64 -7.65 -4.50 0.23
C SER A 64 -7.14 -5.06 1.55
N ASP A 65 -6.31 -4.33 2.29
CA ASP A 65 -5.60 -4.80 3.46
C ASP A 65 -5.75 -3.83 4.64
N ASP A 66 -5.64 -4.35 5.85
CA ASP A 66 -5.62 -3.54 7.07
C ASP A 66 -4.16 -3.11 7.38
N LEU A 67 -3.65 -2.20 6.56
CA LEU A 67 -2.30 -1.66 6.65
C LEU A 67 -2.34 -0.15 6.91
N PRO A 68 -1.48 0.38 7.80
CA PRO A 68 -1.39 1.83 8.07
C PRO A 68 -1.16 2.68 6.81
N GLU A 69 -0.46 2.13 5.82
CA GLU A 69 -0.22 2.75 4.52
C GLU A 69 -1.52 2.96 3.75
N GLN A 70 -2.38 1.95 3.73
CA GLN A 70 -3.68 2.02 3.06
C GLN A 70 -4.65 2.93 3.79
N ASP A 71 -4.61 2.98 5.13
CA ASP A 71 -5.39 3.94 5.92
C ASP A 71 -4.96 5.39 5.61
N LYS A 72 -3.66 5.64 5.44
CA LYS A 72 -3.15 6.95 5.02
C LYS A 72 -3.55 7.30 3.59
N MET A 73 -3.62 6.34 2.68
CA MET A 73 -4.16 6.56 1.33
C MET A 73 -5.64 6.93 1.39
N LEU A 74 -6.44 6.20 2.17
CA LEU A 74 -7.87 6.49 2.37
C LEU A 74 -8.09 7.89 2.95
N GLU A 75 -7.33 8.26 3.99
CA GLU A 75 -7.36 9.61 4.58
C GLU A 75 -7.09 10.68 3.52
N GLY A 76 -6.07 10.48 2.70
CA GLY A 76 -5.73 11.40 1.59
C GLY A 76 -6.84 11.49 0.53
N VAL A 77 -7.42 10.35 0.14
CA VAL A 77 -8.56 10.31 -0.81
C VAL A 77 -9.72 11.13 -0.29
N MET A 78 -10.16 10.88 0.96
CA MET A 78 -11.29 11.57 1.55
C MET A 78 -11.05 13.08 1.69
N ALA A 79 -9.84 13.47 2.13
CA ALA A 79 -9.46 14.88 2.23
C ALA A 79 -9.48 15.58 0.85
N SER A 80 -9.07 14.88 -0.21
CA SER A 80 -9.08 15.43 -1.56
C SER A 80 -10.49 15.56 -2.13
N LEU A 81 -11.38 14.60 -1.88
CA LEU A 81 -12.79 14.68 -2.25
C LEU A 81 -13.46 15.86 -1.56
N GLU A 82 -13.24 16.03 -0.25
CA GLU A 82 -13.77 17.15 0.52
C GLU A 82 -13.25 18.49 0.00
N ALA A 83 -11.95 18.60 -0.26
CA ALA A 83 -11.34 19.80 -0.86
C ALA A 83 -11.89 20.09 -2.27
N GLY A 84 -12.30 19.06 -3.01
CA GLY A 84 -12.99 19.16 -4.31
C GLY A 84 -14.47 19.51 -4.21
N GLY A 85 -15.01 19.71 -2.99
CA GLY A 85 -16.41 20.05 -2.74
C GLY A 85 -17.36 18.85 -2.63
N TYR A 86 -16.83 17.63 -2.61
CA TYR A 86 -17.64 16.41 -2.43
C TYR A 86 -17.67 16.01 -0.94
N GLN A 87 -18.85 16.03 -0.34
CA GLN A 87 -19.05 15.75 1.09
C GLN A 87 -20.00 14.57 1.27
N ASP A 88 -19.50 13.54 2.00
CA ASP A 88 -20.32 12.36 2.32
C ASP A 88 -21.57 12.74 3.11
N GLY A 89 -22.71 12.14 2.74
CA GLY A 89 -24.01 12.46 3.30
C GLY A 89 -24.67 13.75 2.77
N LYS A 90 -23.99 14.52 1.89
CA LYS A 90 -24.56 15.71 1.24
C LYS A 90 -24.74 15.50 -0.26
N ASN A 91 -23.66 15.61 -1.02
CA ASN A 91 -23.64 15.48 -2.47
C ASN A 91 -22.87 14.25 -2.95
N MET A 92 -22.38 13.43 -2.05
CA MET A 92 -21.91 12.07 -2.33
C MET A 92 -22.37 11.10 -1.23
N LYS A 93 -22.44 9.83 -1.59
CA LYS A 93 -22.68 8.71 -0.67
C LYS A 93 -21.56 7.70 -0.85
N VAL A 94 -20.73 7.57 0.17
CA VAL A 94 -19.60 6.65 0.17
C VAL A 94 -20.02 5.30 0.77
N GLU A 95 -19.70 4.23 0.06
CA GLU A 95 -19.71 2.88 0.58
C GLU A 95 -18.27 2.40 0.71
N LEU A 96 -17.75 2.40 1.94
CA LEU A 96 -16.40 1.96 2.26
C LEU A 96 -16.41 0.49 2.69
N VAL A 97 -15.57 -0.32 2.06
CA VAL A 97 -15.30 -1.71 2.46
C VAL A 97 -13.80 -1.87 2.75
N LYS A 98 -13.47 -2.34 3.95
CA LYS A 98 -12.14 -2.80 4.34
C LYS A 98 -12.14 -4.33 4.29
N ALA A 99 -11.31 -4.89 3.42
CA ALA A 99 -11.31 -6.34 3.16
C ALA A 99 -10.36 -7.12 4.08
N ASP A 100 -9.46 -6.43 4.80
CA ASP A 100 -8.54 -6.99 5.81
C ASP A 100 -7.72 -8.18 5.24
N GLY A 101 -7.21 -8.06 4.01
CA GLY A 101 -6.45 -9.10 3.31
C GLY A 101 -7.29 -10.26 2.75
N SER A 102 -8.61 -10.22 2.87
CA SER A 102 -9.49 -11.29 2.40
C SER A 102 -9.87 -11.14 0.94
N GLU A 103 -9.33 -11.98 0.06
CA GLU A 103 -9.70 -12.02 -1.36
C GLU A 103 -11.22 -12.20 -1.58
N ARG A 104 -11.87 -13.00 -0.73
CA ARG A 104 -13.33 -13.17 -0.78
C ARG A 104 -14.07 -11.88 -0.51
N LYS A 105 -13.66 -11.11 0.50
CA LYS A 105 -14.26 -9.80 0.81
C LYS A 105 -14.01 -8.81 -0.32
N VAL A 106 -12.79 -8.77 -0.88
CA VAL A 106 -12.44 -7.94 -2.03
C VAL A 106 -13.37 -8.23 -3.22
N LYS A 107 -13.51 -9.50 -3.60
CA LYS A 107 -14.37 -9.93 -4.71
C LYS A 107 -15.85 -9.60 -4.45
N SER A 108 -16.33 -9.87 -3.25
CA SER A 108 -17.72 -9.59 -2.86
C SER A 108 -18.03 -8.10 -2.93
N ALA A 109 -17.13 -7.24 -2.41
CA ALA A 109 -17.30 -5.79 -2.42
C ALA A 109 -17.38 -5.22 -3.83
N VAL A 110 -16.46 -5.62 -4.71
CA VAL A 110 -16.51 -5.14 -6.11
C VAL A 110 -17.77 -5.59 -6.82
N ASN A 111 -18.18 -6.86 -6.66
CA ASN A 111 -19.44 -7.35 -7.21
C ASN A 111 -20.64 -6.54 -6.70
N GLN A 112 -20.65 -6.16 -5.42
CA GLN A 112 -21.68 -5.32 -4.82
C GLN A 112 -21.67 -3.92 -5.43
N PHE A 113 -20.51 -3.30 -5.63
CA PHE A 113 -20.37 -1.98 -6.24
C PHE A 113 -20.91 -1.97 -7.68
N VAL A 114 -20.61 -3.01 -8.46
CA VAL A 114 -21.13 -3.15 -9.83
C VAL A 114 -22.66 -3.34 -9.82
N ARG A 115 -23.20 -4.22 -8.97
CA ARG A 115 -24.66 -4.43 -8.86
C ARG A 115 -25.40 -3.16 -8.41
N SER A 116 -24.83 -2.40 -7.49
CA SER A 116 -25.40 -1.14 -7.00
C SER A 116 -25.14 0.03 -7.93
N LYS A 117 -24.51 -0.21 -9.11
CA LYS A 117 -24.22 0.78 -10.15
C LYS A 117 -23.55 2.04 -9.57
N LYS A 118 -22.42 1.84 -8.89
CA LYS A 118 -21.63 2.97 -8.39
C LYS A 118 -21.20 3.87 -9.56
N ASP A 119 -21.19 5.18 -9.34
CA ASP A 119 -20.72 6.14 -10.31
C ASP A 119 -19.20 6.10 -10.47
N LEU A 120 -18.49 5.75 -9.38
CA LEU A 120 -17.05 5.66 -9.33
C LEU A 120 -16.63 4.59 -8.31
N ILE A 121 -15.56 3.87 -8.63
CA ILE A 121 -14.88 2.98 -7.69
C ILE A 121 -13.48 3.54 -7.41
N ILE A 122 -13.12 3.66 -6.14
CA ILE A 122 -11.76 3.95 -5.69
C ILE A 122 -11.19 2.68 -5.08
N ALA A 123 -10.17 2.13 -5.74
CA ALA A 123 -9.56 0.85 -5.39
C ALA A 123 -8.18 1.09 -4.74
N ILE A 124 -8.08 0.94 -3.43
CA ILE A 124 -6.84 1.11 -2.66
C ILE A 124 -6.12 -0.24 -2.56
N GLY A 125 -4.89 -0.28 -3.07
CA GLY A 125 -4.07 -1.48 -3.16
C GLY A 125 -4.31 -2.31 -4.43
N THR A 126 -3.28 -3.09 -4.80
CA THR A 126 -3.28 -3.91 -6.02
C THR A 126 -4.41 -4.94 -6.08
N PRO A 127 -4.74 -5.69 -4.98
CA PRO A 127 -5.83 -6.67 -5.02
C PRO A 127 -7.19 -6.04 -5.34
N SER A 128 -7.48 -4.86 -4.77
CA SER A 128 -8.71 -4.11 -5.03
C SER A 128 -8.85 -3.70 -6.49
N ALA A 129 -7.78 -3.13 -7.06
CA ALA A 129 -7.76 -2.71 -8.46
C ALA A 129 -7.92 -3.90 -9.42
N LYS A 130 -7.18 -4.99 -9.19
CA LYS A 130 -7.28 -6.22 -10.01
C LYS A 130 -8.65 -6.87 -9.94
N ALA A 131 -9.28 -6.85 -8.77
CA ALA A 131 -10.65 -7.35 -8.65
C ALA A 131 -11.64 -6.51 -9.44
N ALA A 132 -11.50 -5.17 -9.42
CA ALA A 132 -12.34 -4.28 -10.23
C ALA A 132 -12.14 -4.51 -11.73
N ALA A 133 -10.91 -4.68 -12.20
CA ALA A 133 -10.58 -4.94 -13.60
C ALA A 133 -11.27 -6.21 -14.15
N LYS A 134 -11.47 -7.22 -13.30
CA LYS A 134 -12.11 -8.49 -13.71
C LYS A 134 -13.62 -8.40 -13.90
N VAL A 135 -14.30 -7.35 -13.42
CA VAL A 135 -15.78 -7.34 -13.37
C VAL A 135 -16.41 -6.11 -14.01
N THR A 136 -15.66 -5.06 -14.33
CA THR A 136 -16.22 -3.87 -15.00
C THR A 136 -15.24 -3.22 -15.96
N LYS A 137 -15.75 -2.82 -17.13
CA LYS A 137 -15.09 -1.95 -18.09
C LYS A 137 -15.79 -0.59 -18.24
N SER A 138 -16.99 -0.43 -17.67
CA SER A 138 -17.80 0.79 -17.78
C SER A 138 -17.68 1.72 -16.58
N ILE A 139 -17.69 1.18 -15.35
CA ILE A 139 -17.59 2.02 -14.16
C ILE A 139 -16.17 2.57 -14.08
N PRO A 140 -15.99 3.89 -14.01
CA PRO A 140 -14.69 4.50 -13.78
C PRO A 140 -14.03 4.00 -12.51
N VAL A 141 -12.73 3.67 -12.58
CA VAL A 141 -11.94 3.17 -11.45
C VAL A 141 -10.70 4.03 -11.26
N VAL A 142 -10.50 4.52 -10.05
CA VAL A 142 -9.25 5.16 -9.62
C VAL A 142 -8.49 4.18 -8.73
N GLY A 143 -7.40 3.62 -9.25
CA GLY A 143 -6.47 2.80 -8.47
C GLY A 143 -5.52 3.67 -7.66
N VAL A 144 -5.37 3.40 -6.36
CA VAL A 144 -4.48 4.13 -5.46
C VAL A 144 -3.51 3.17 -4.81
N GLY A 145 -2.20 3.40 -4.99
CA GLY A 145 -1.17 2.51 -4.46
C GLY A 145 -1.14 1.15 -5.15
N VAL A 146 -1.36 1.14 -6.47
CA VAL A 146 -1.31 -0.10 -7.27
C VAL A 146 0.13 -0.35 -7.71
N LEU A 147 0.70 -1.46 -7.30
CA LEU A 147 2.08 -1.84 -7.62
C LEU A 147 2.26 -2.02 -9.13
N TYR A 148 3.25 -1.31 -9.69
CA TYR A 148 3.60 -1.38 -11.12
C TYR A 148 2.42 -1.17 -12.09
N PHE A 149 1.43 -0.40 -11.70
CA PHE A 149 0.16 -0.20 -12.40
C PHE A 149 0.30 -0.04 -13.92
N GLN A 150 1.23 0.82 -14.37
CA GLN A 150 1.47 1.09 -15.79
C GLN A 150 2.08 -0.08 -16.57
N LYS A 151 2.54 -1.13 -15.91
CA LYS A 151 3.24 -2.28 -16.48
C LYS A 151 2.53 -3.60 -16.23
N ASP A 152 1.41 -3.56 -15.53
CA ASP A 152 0.65 -4.75 -15.19
C ASP A 152 -0.36 -5.04 -16.31
N LYS A 153 -0.22 -6.22 -16.91
CA LYS A 153 -1.07 -6.69 -18.01
C LYS A 153 -2.57 -6.77 -17.67
N ASP A 154 -2.88 -6.90 -16.37
CA ASP A 154 -4.27 -6.94 -15.92
C ASP A 154 -5.03 -5.62 -16.19
N PHE A 155 -4.31 -4.54 -16.58
CA PHE A 155 -4.90 -3.22 -16.85
C PHE A 155 -4.66 -2.71 -18.28
N GLU A 156 -3.99 -3.49 -19.13
CA GLU A 156 -3.52 -3.05 -20.46
C GLU A 156 -4.68 -2.64 -21.37
N ASP A 157 -5.83 -3.33 -21.28
CA ASP A 157 -7.02 -3.11 -22.13
C ASP A 157 -8.17 -2.40 -21.38
N HIS A 158 -7.87 -1.73 -20.26
CA HIS A 158 -8.90 -1.11 -19.42
C HIS A 158 -8.93 0.40 -19.55
N GLU A 159 -9.74 0.93 -20.48
CA GLU A 159 -9.95 2.36 -20.66
C GLU A 159 -10.68 3.04 -19.47
N ASN A 160 -11.31 2.24 -18.61
CA ASN A 160 -12.01 2.73 -17.41
C ASN A 160 -11.12 2.89 -16.19
N PHE A 161 -9.79 2.71 -16.30
CA PHE A 161 -8.85 2.82 -15.21
C PHE A 161 -7.94 4.04 -15.33
N THR A 162 -7.73 4.71 -14.21
CA THR A 162 -6.65 5.66 -13.96
C THR A 162 -6.16 5.51 -12.53
N GLY A 163 -5.16 6.25 -12.12
CA GLY A 163 -4.75 6.30 -10.72
C GLY A 163 -3.27 6.54 -10.47
N ILE A 164 -2.84 6.19 -9.27
CA ILE A 164 -1.49 6.39 -8.77
C ILE A 164 -0.82 5.04 -8.56
N SER A 165 0.28 4.85 -9.29
CA SER A 165 1.10 3.65 -9.18
C SER A 165 2.05 3.75 -7.99
N ASP A 166 2.17 2.66 -7.24
CA ASP A 166 3.23 2.49 -6.27
C ASP A 166 4.45 1.85 -6.94
N TYR A 167 5.62 2.39 -6.63
CA TYR A 167 6.90 1.89 -7.12
C TYR A 167 7.95 1.98 -6.01
N PRO A 168 8.78 0.95 -5.85
CA PRO A 168 9.95 1.04 -4.99
C PRO A 168 10.83 2.23 -5.40
N GLN A 169 11.31 2.98 -4.41
CA GLN A 169 12.03 4.23 -4.62
C GLN A 169 13.53 4.06 -4.85
N VAL A 170 13.99 2.87 -5.27
CA VAL A 170 15.42 2.50 -5.42
C VAL A 170 16.24 3.58 -6.14
N VAL A 171 15.75 4.08 -7.28
CA VAL A 171 16.43 5.11 -8.07
C VAL A 171 16.61 6.41 -7.28
N ASN A 172 15.55 6.84 -6.58
CA ASN A 172 15.57 8.06 -5.78
C ASN A 172 16.43 7.91 -4.54
N GLN A 173 16.44 6.73 -3.90
CA GLN A 173 17.26 6.41 -2.75
C GLN A 173 18.75 6.46 -3.10
N VAL A 174 19.16 5.76 -4.16
CA VAL A 174 20.56 5.78 -4.63
C VAL A 174 20.96 7.19 -5.09
N ARG A 175 20.10 7.90 -5.81
CA ARG A 175 20.37 9.30 -6.22
C ARG A 175 20.53 10.23 -5.03
N MET A 176 19.71 10.09 -4.01
CA MET A 176 19.80 10.91 -2.80
C MET A 176 21.07 10.58 -2.01
N ALA A 177 21.32 9.31 -1.78
CA ALA A 177 22.50 8.82 -1.08
C ALA A 177 23.81 9.27 -1.76
N SER A 178 23.89 9.23 -3.11
CA SER A 178 25.08 9.65 -3.87
C SER A 178 25.47 11.12 -3.69
N ARG A 179 24.60 11.95 -3.12
CA ARG A 179 24.89 13.36 -2.87
C ARG A 179 25.79 13.59 -1.66
N PHE A 180 25.82 12.67 -0.71
CA PHE A 180 26.52 12.87 0.55
C PHE A 180 27.17 11.60 1.15
N MET A 181 27.06 10.46 0.47
CA MET A 181 27.70 9.21 0.87
C MET A 181 28.55 8.62 -0.26
N LYS A 182 29.60 7.88 0.12
CA LYS A 182 30.40 7.09 -0.82
C LYS A 182 29.65 5.78 -1.10
N LEU A 183 29.25 5.56 -2.34
CA LEU A 183 28.42 4.41 -2.71
C LEU A 183 29.19 3.28 -3.39
N ASN A 184 30.44 3.50 -3.79
CA ASN A 184 31.19 2.52 -4.60
C ASN A 184 32.33 1.87 -3.81
N PRO A 185 32.34 0.55 -3.63
CA PRO A 185 31.31 -0.45 -4.01
C PRO A 185 30.07 -0.40 -3.13
N MET A 186 28.91 -0.74 -3.71
CA MET A 186 27.64 -0.86 -3.00
C MET A 186 27.30 -2.33 -2.76
N GLY A 187 26.79 -2.65 -1.57
CA GLY A 187 26.35 -3.99 -1.21
C GLY A 187 24.83 -4.15 -1.22
N VAL A 188 24.38 -5.39 -1.42
CA VAL A 188 22.99 -5.80 -1.16
C VAL A 188 22.97 -7.25 -0.68
N ILE A 189 22.14 -7.52 0.34
CA ILE A 189 21.82 -8.87 0.79
C ILE A 189 20.32 -9.08 0.66
N TYR A 190 19.90 -10.22 0.12
CA TYR A 190 18.50 -10.49 -0.17
C TYR A 190 18.20 -11.98 -0.26
N ASN A 191 16.96 -12.37 0.07
CA ASN A 191 16.46 -13.72 -0.14
C ASN A 191 16.09 -13.90 -1.63
N PRO A 192 16.75 -14.84 -2.34
CA PRO A 192 16.47 -15.06 -3.76
C PRO A 192 15.09 -15.69 -4.05
N LYS A 193 14.33 -16.07 -3.03
CA LYS A 193 12.97 -16.61 -3.16
C LYS A 193 11.90 -15.51 -2.95
N ASP A 194 12.29 -14.33 -2.47
CA ASP A 194 11.37 -13.21 -2.29
C ASP A 194 11.25 -12.40 -3.59
N GLU A 195 10.06 -12.40 -4.19
CA GLU A 195 9.81 -11.72 -5.47
C GLU A 195 9.90 -10.19 -5.34
N GLY A 196 9.51 -9.62 -4.20
CA GLY A 196 9.58 -8.19 -3.92
C GLY A 196 11.03 -7.72 -3.88
N ALA A 197 11.85 -8.40 -3.07
CA ALA A 197 13.28 -8.14 -2.97
C ALA A 197 13.99 -8.33 -4.33
N LEU A 198 13.67 -9.40 -5.08
CA LEU A 198 14.23 -9.61 -6.42
C LEU A 198 13.92 -8.47 -7.39
N LYS A 199 12.69 -7.93 -7.38
CA LYS A 199 12.32 -6.77 -8.21
C LYS A 199 13.15 -5.54 -7.83
N GLN A 200 13.32 -5.28 -6.53
CA GLN A 200 14.13 -4.16 -6.03
C GLN A 200 15.61 -4.33 -6.40
N VAL A 201 16.17 -5.53 -6.23
CA VAL A 201 17.56 -5.84 -6.63
C VAL A 201 17.75 -5.70 -8.13
N LYS A 202 16.79 -6.09 -8.96
CA LYS A 202 16.82 -5.85 -10.42
C LYS A 202 16.87 -4.35 -10.75
N MET A 203 16.08 -3.55 -10.05
CA MET A 203 16.14 -2.09 -10.21
C MET A 203 17.48 -1.52 -9.73
N LEU A 204 18.02 -2.04 -8.62
CA LEU A 204 19.32 -1.63 -8.09
C LEU A 204 20.46 -1.95 -9.07
N ARG A 205 20.46 -3.12 -9.72
CA ARG A 205 21.43 -3.47 -10.76
C ARG A 205 21.41 -2.45 -11.91
N ALA A 206 20.21 -2.14 -12.41
CA ALA A 206 20.06 -1.16 -13.49
C ALA A 206 20.58 0.23 -13.10
N VAL A 207 20.32 0.69 -11.87
CA VAL A 207 20.84 1.96 -11.35
C VAL A 207 22.34 1.91 -11.15
N ALA A 208 22.88 0.80 -10.64
CA ALA A 208 24.32 0.60 -10.43
C ALA A 208 25.07 0.64 -11.77
N GLU A 209 24.56 -0.06 -12.80
CA GLU A 209 25.09 -0.02 -14.14
C GLU A 209 25.11 1.39 -14.72
N GLN A 210 23.96 2.09 -14.69
CA GLN A 210 23.84 3.47 -15.17
C GLN A 210 24.83 4.43 -14.49
N LYS A 211 25.08 4.22 -13.19
CA LYS A 211 25.97 5.06 -12.39
C LYS A 211 27.41 4.54 -12.28
N GLN A 212 27.74 3.46 -12.99
CA GLN A 212 29.05 2.78 -12.94
C GLN A 212 29.48 2.39 -11.51
N LEU A 213 28.52 1.97 -10.68
CA LEU A 213 28.76 1.48 -9.34
C LEU A 213 29.04 -0.04 -9.39
N LYS A 214 30.08 -0.46 -8.70
CA LYS A 214 30.31 -1.89 -8.45
C LYS A 214 29.30 -2.38 -7.43
N LEU A 215 28.42 -3.31 -7.84
CA LEU A 215 27.46 -3.96 -6.95
C LEU A 215 28.01 -5.29 -6.46
N VAL A 216 28.00 -5.49 -5.14
CA VAL A 216 28.35 -6.73 -4.47
C VAL A 216 27.08 -7.33 -3.89
N GLU A 217 26.71 -8.53 -4.35
CA GLU A 217 25.47 -9.18 -3.97
C GLU A 217 25.73 -10.41 -3.10
N ILE A 218 24.97 -10.53 -2.01
CA ILE A 218 24.89 -11.77 -1.24
C ILE A 218 23.45 -12.27 -1.28
N LYS A 219 23.30 -13.49 -1.77
CA LYS A 219 22.03 -14.22 -1.65
C LYS A 219 21.94 -14.77 -0.24
N TYR A 220 20.98 -14.25 0.53
CA TYR A 220 20.78 -14.69 1.90
C TYR A 220 20.41 -16.18 1.95
N ASN A 221 21.11 -16.90 2.81
CA ASN A 221 20.87 -18.32 3.08
C ASN A 221 20.42 -18.48 4.54
N ASP A 222 19.17 -18.89 4.74
CA ASP A 222 18.54 -19.07 6.06
C ASP A 222 19.11 -20.25 6.87
N SER A 223 19.85 -21.17 6.23
CA SER A 223 20.56 -22.24 6.91
C SER A 223 21.84 -21.78 7.60
N GLU A 224 22.30 -20.55 7.34
CA GLU A 224 23.49 -19.95 7.91
C GLU A 224 23.10 -18.75 8.81
N LYS A 225 23.94 -18.43 9.81
CA LYS A 225 23.73 -17.25 10.64
C LYS A 225 23.81 -15.96 9.80
N ALA A 226 22.90 -15.03 10.07
CA ALA A 226 22.81 -13.78 9.33
C ALA A 226 24.03 -12.88 9.49
N GLY A 227 24.55 -12.74 10.70
CA GLY A 227 25.71 -11.90 11.03
C GLY A 227 26.93 -12.20 10.16
N PRO A 228 27.46 -13.45 10.12
CA PRO A 228 28.62 -13.80 9.28
C PRO A 228 28.41 -13.56 7.78
N GLN A 229 27.20 -13.79 7.26
CA GLN A 229 26.89 -13.49 5.86
C GLN A 229 26.97 -11.98 5.59
N PHE A 230 26.47 -11.18 6.53
CA PHE A 230 26.47 -9.73 6.43
C PHE A 230 27.87 -9.15 6.63
N GLU A 231 28.69 -9.67 7.59
CA GLU A 231 30.09 -9.30 7.77
C GLU A 231 30.92 -9.51 6.48
N LYS A 232 30.67 -10.63 5.78
CA LYS A 232 31.31 -10.89 4.50
C LYS A 232 30.95 -9.83 3.45
N LEU A 233 29.71 -9.31 3.45
CA LEU A 233 29.31 -8.20 2.58
C LEU A 233 30.01 -6.91 2.99
N ILE A 234 29.94 -6.55 4.29
CA ILE A 234 30.43 -5.30 4.85
C ILE A 234 31.95 -5.11 4.58
N SER A 235 32.74 -6.18 4.63
CA SER A 235 34.18 -6.12 4.35
C SER A 235 34.55 -5.69 2.92
N GLN A 236 33.59 -5.70 2.00
CA GLN A 236 33.83 -5.46 0.57
C GLN A 236 33.20 -4.17 0.04
N VAL A 237 32.41 -3.45 0.86
CA VAL A 237 31.58 -2.35 0.37
C VAL A 237 31.75 -1.05 1.16
N LYS A 238 31.25 0.05 0.61
CA LYS A 238 31.24 1.38 1.24
C LYS A 238 29.85 1.82 1.69
N CYS A 239 28.81 1.15 1.22
CA CYS A 239 27.45 1.29 1.70
C CYS A 239 26.66 0.02 1.37
N VAL A 240 25.53 -0.18 2.06
CA VAL A 240 24.60 -1.28 1.77
C VAL A 240 23.23 -0.72 1.43
N TYR A 241 22.61 -1.25 0.38
CA TYR A 241 21.20 -1.09 0.11
C TYR A 241 20.45 -2.27 0.73
N MET A 242 19.43 -1.99 1.54
CA MET A 242 18.61 -3.00 2.21
C MET A 242 17.21 -3.01 1.59
N PRO A 243 16.87 -4.03 0.78
CA PRO A 243 15.54 -4.17 0.20
C PRO A 243 14.51 -4.53 1.28
N GLU A 244 13.24 -4.40 0.95
CA GLU A 244 12.14 -4.94 1.74
C GLU A 244 12.11 -6.47 1.58
N ASP A 245 12.71 -7.16 2.53
CA ASP A 245 12.84 -8.62 2.57
C ASP A 245 12.57 -9.09 4.00
N PRO A 246 11.43 -9.74 4.29
CA PRO A 246 11.05 -10.11 5.65
C PRO A 246 12.08 -11.02 6.34
N MET A 247 12.72 -11.95 5.61
CA MET A 247 13.73 -12.84 6.20
C MET A 247 15.00 -12.08 6.59
N VAL A 248 15.44 -11.16 5.74
CA VAL A 248 16.61 -10.32 6.02
C VAL A 248 16.29 -9.32 7.14
N LEU A 249 15.11 -8.72 7.10
CA LEU A 249 14.66 -7.74 8.09
C LEU A 249 14.46 -8.31 9.50
N ALA A 250 14.24 -9.62 9.63
CA ALA A 250 14.22 -10.28 10.93
C ALA A 250 15.55 -10.12 11.70
N HIS A 251 16.68 -9.96 10.99
CA HIS A 251 18.02 -9.78 11.53
C HIS A 251 18.57 -8.35 11.39
N PHE A 252 17.69 -7.39 11.05
CA PHE A 252 18.12 -6.04 10.68
C PHE A 252 18.90 -5.31 11.78
N ASP A 253 18.49 -5.45 13.07
CA ASP A 253 19.14 -4.77 14.17
C ASP A 253 20.58 -5.27 14.42
N GLU A 254 20.83 -6.58 14.24
CA GLU A 254 22.17 -7.17 14.23
C GLU A 254 23.01 -6.61 13.08
N MET A 255 22.43 -6.54 11.88
CA MET A 255 23.09 -6.00 10.68
C MET A 255 23.42 -4.51 10.83
N VAL A 256 22.53 -3.72 11.44
CA VAL A 256 22.79 -2.30 11.75
C VAL A 256 23.97 -2.15 12.67
N LYS A 257 24.08 -2.98 13.72
CA LYS A 257 25.22 -2.95 14.64
C LYS A 257 26.52 -3.25 13.89
N ILE A 258 26.58 -4.34 13.14
CA ILE A 258 27.76 -4.73 12.34
C ILE A 258 28.18 -3.61 11.37
N ALA A 259 27.19 -3.02 10.66
CA ALA A 259 27.45 -1.95 9.71
C ALA A 259 27.97 -0.67 10.40
N THR A 260 27.41 -0.31 11.55
CA THR A 260 27.83 0.88 12.32
C THR A 260 29.24 0.71 12.85
N ASP A 261 29.57 -0.46 13.42
CA ASP A 261 30.91 -0.78 13.93
C ASP A 261 31.97 -0.77 12.80
N ALA A 262 31.57 -1.12 11.57
CA ALA A 262 32.42 -1.06 10.37
C ALA A 262 32.40 0.29 9.63
N TRP A 263 31.68 1.29 10.12
CA TRP A 263 31.52 2.61 9.47
C TRP A 263 30.90 2.53 8.06
N VAL A 264 30.03 1.54 7.82
CA VAL A 264 29.35 1.35 6.54
C VAL A 264 27.87 1.77 6.68
N PRO A 265 27.42 2.83 5.99
CA PRO A 265 26.02 3.26 6.03
C PRO A 265 25.07 2.28 5.36
N ILE A 266 23.86 2.14 5.90
CA ILE A 266 22.75 1.40 5.31
C ILE A 266 21.75 2.38 4.70
N ILE A 267 21.36 2.15 3.46
CA ILE A 267 20.22 2.77 2.77
C ILE A 267 19.05 1.82 2.92
N GLY A 268 17.98 2.22 3.60
CA GLY A 268 16.79 1.40 3.79
C GLY A 268 15.74 1.67 2.70
N GLU A 269 15.03 0.63 2.27
CA GLU A 269 13.91 0.81 1.35
C GLU A 269 12.77 1.54 2.03
N GLN A 270 12.44 1.18 3.27
CA GLN A 270 11.33 1.76 4.04
C GLN A 270 11.81 2.74 5.11
N LYS A 271 10.93 3.69 5.48
CA LYS A 271 11.20 4.66 6.56
C LYS A 271 11.35 3.98 7.94
N GLU A 272 10.71 2.83 8.15
CA GLU A 272 10.81 2.04 9.38
C GLU A 272 12.23 1.52 9.60
N MET A 273 12.96 1.20 8.54
CA MET A 273 14.38 0.84 8.61
C MET A 273 15.23 2.00 9.11
N VAL A 274 14.83 3.25 8.81
CA VAL A 274 15.55 4.45 9.28
C VAL A 274 15.42 4.60 10.80
N SER A 275 14.25 4.33 11.35
CA SER A 275 14.04 4.35 12.81
C SER A 275 14.85 3.27 13.53
N ARG A 276 15.13 2.14 12.86
CA ARG A 276 15.92 1.02 13.36
C ARG A 276 17.42 1.14 13.12
N GLY A 277 17.90 2.13 12.33
CA GLY A 277 19.33 2.40 12.16
C GLY A 277 19.84 2.52 10.74
N ALA A 278 19.01 2.45 9.71
CA ALA A 278 19.44 2.89 8.38
C ALA A 278 19.69 4.41 8.38
N VAL A 279 20.62 4.88 7.55
CA VAL A 279 20.97 6.30 7.47
C VAL A 279 19.84 7.10 6.79
N LEU A 280 19.31 6.57 5.71
CA LEU A 280 18.24 7.22 4.97
C LEU A 280 17.29 6.22 4.33
N SER A 281 16.09 6.70 4.08
CA SER A 281 15.15 6.14 3.10
C SER A 281 14.51 7.27 2.29
N VAL A 282 14.12 6.97 1.07
CA VAL A 282 13.20 7.79 0.29
C VAL A 282 11.94 6.96 0.13
N SER A 283 10.88 7.35 0.80
CA SER A 283 9.65 6.58 0.88
C SER A 283 8.47 7.35 0.28
N PRO A 284 7.48 6.68 -0.30
CA PRO A 284 6.27 7.36 -0.75
C PRO A 284 5.51 7.98 0.43
N SER A 285 4.84 9.09 0.21
CA SER A 285 3.85 9.60 1.14
C SER A 285 2.49 9.03 0.77
N TYR A 286 2.04 8.03 1.47
CA TYR A 286 0.78 7.35 1.20
C TYR A 286 -0.42 8.30 1.30
N TYR A 287 -0.40 9.27 2.23
CA TYR A 287 -1.40 10.34 2.27
C TYR A 287 -1.44 11.15 0.98
N ARG A 288 -0.28 11.63 0.47
CA ARG A 288 -0.23 12.39 -0.79
C ARG A 288 -0.58 11.54 -2.00
N MET A 289 -0.27 10.24 -1.95
CA MET A 289 -0.69 9.28 -2.97
C MET A 289 -2.22 9.19 -3.00
N GLY A 290 -2.85 9.03 -1.84
CA GLY A 290 -4.30 9.06 -1.67
C GLY A 290 -4.92 10.38 -2.13
N PHE A 291 -4.35 11.51 -1.70
CA PHE A 291 -4.81 12.85 -2.09
C PHE A 291 -4.77 13.06 -3.62
N SER A 292 -3.72 12.56 -4.29
CA SER A 292 -3.61 12.62 -5.75
C SER A 292 -4.66 11.73 -6.43
N GLY A 293 -4.92 10.54 -5.91
CA GLY A 293 -6.01 9.68 -6.39
C GLY A 293 -7.38 10.30 -6.21
N GLY A 294 -7.64 10.89 -5.04
CA GLY A 294 -8.88 11.64 -4.78
C GLY A 294 -9.09 12.83 -5.73
N ARG A 295 -8.00 13.54 -6.10
CA ARG A 295 -8.08 14.60 -7.10
C ARG A 295 -8.45 14.08 -8.50
N MET A 296 -7.94 12.90 -8.89
CA MET A 296 -8.38 12.25 -10.13
C MET A 296 -9.85 11.88 -10.06
N ALA A 297 -10.32 11.36 -8.92
CA ALA A 297 -11.72 11.08 -8.67
C ALA A 297 -12.59 12.34 -8.85
N CYS A 298 -12.15 13.52 -8.32
CA CYS A 298 -12.87 14.79 -8.52
C CYS A 298 -13.02 15.16 -10.00
N TRP A 299 -11.99 14.99 -10.84
CA TRP A 299 -12.08 15.27 -12.28
C TRP A 299 -13.09 14.35 -12.99
N LEU A 300 -13.17 13.09 -12.58
CA LEU A 300 -14.14 12.14 -13.11
C LEU A 300 -15.56 12.49 -12.67
N LEU A 301 -15.77 12.82 -11.39
CA LEU A 301 -17.07 13.21 -10.84
C LEU A 301 -17.59 14.53 -11.43
N ALA A 302 -16.69 15.47 -11.78
CA ALA A 302 -17.06 16.69 -12.48
C ALA A 302 -17.52 16.44 -13.92
N GLY A 303 -17.32 15.23 -14.47
CA GLY A 303 -17.62 14.88 -15.86
C GLY A 303 -16.68 15.54 -16.88
N GLU A 304 -15.56 16.11 -16.42
CA GLU A 304 -14.59 16.80 -17.27
C GLU A 304 -13.71 15.85 -18.06
N LYS A 305 -13.52 14.62 -17.55
CA LYS A 305 -12.64 13.60 -18.11
C LYS A 305 -13.23 12.22 -17.96
N ILE A 306 -12.77 11.29 -18.79
CA ILE A 306 -12.91 9.84 -18.57
C ILE A 306 -11.55 9.27 -18.14
N PRO A 307 -11.50 8.08 -17.53
CA PRO A 307 -10.25 7.57 -16.96
C PRO A 307 -9.08 7.51 -17.95
N LYS A 308 -9.31 7.10 -19.20
CA LYS A 308 -8.26 7.03 -20.24
C LYS A 308 -7.61 8.36 -20.58
N ASP A 309 -8.28 9.49 -20.31
CA ASP A 309 -7.72 10.85 -20.53
C ASP A 309 -6.84 11.30 -19.37
N ILE A 310 -6.77 10.52 -18.30
CA ILE A 310 -5.96 10.81 -17.11
C ILE A 310 -4.84 9.76 -17.05
N LEU A 311 -3.60 10.22 -17.23
CA LEU A 311 -2.45 9.32 -17.18
C LEU A 311 -2.32 8.68 -15.80
N ILE A 312 -2.10 7.36 -15.79
CA ILE A 312 -1.63 6.68 -14.58
C ILE A 312 -0.25 7.23 -14.24
N THR A 313 -0.12 7.81 -13.05
CA THR A 313 1.12 8.45 -12.61
C THR A 313 1.70 7.74 -11.40
N LYS A 314 2.92 8.07 -11.06
CA LYS A 314 3.56 7.72 -9.79
C LYS A 314 3.74 8.97 -8.95
N GLN A 315 3.91 8.82 -7.65
CA GLN A 315 4.19 9.95 -6.78
C GLN A 315 5.53 10.62 -7.17
N HIS A 316 5.49 11.92 -7.50
CA HIS A 316 6.68 12.65 -7.95
C HIS A 316 7.56 13.15 -6.80
N ASP A 317 7.04 13.23 -5.60
CA ASP A 317 7.66 13.92 -4.48
C ASP A 317 7.63 13.04 -3.20
N PRO A 318 8.45 11.98 -3.16
CA PRO A 318 8.53 11.10 -2.01
C PRO A 318 9.18 11.81 -0.81
N ASP A 319 8.89 11.32 0.39
CA ASP A 319 9.48 11.80 1.63
C ASP A 319 10.93 11.31 1.75
N LEU A 320 11.86 12.23 2.01
CA LEU A 320 13.20 11.88 2.44
C LEU A 320 13.23 11.78 3.97
N VAL A 321 13.60 10.62 4.47
CA VAL A 321 13.74 10.34 5.89
C VAL A 321 15.20 10.08 6.21
N ILE A 322 15.78 10.78 7.20
CA ILE A 322 17.20 10.67 7.57
C ILE A 322 17.33 10.42 9.07
N ASN A 323 18.15 9.45 9.44
CA ASN A 323 18.52 9.17 10.81
C ASN A 323 19.73 10.02 11.22
N MET A 324 19.47 11.12 11.94
CA MET A 324 20.52 12.05 12.37
C MET A 324 21.50 11.42 13.36
N ARG A 325 21.07 10.42 14.14
CA ARG A 325 21.98 9.68 15.03
C ARG A 325 23.01 8.90 14.22
N GLN A 326 22.57 8.20 13.15
CA GLN A 326 23.48 7.46 12.28
C GLN A 326 24.36 8.38 11.44
N VAL A 327 23.83 9.50 10.96
CA VAL A 327 24.61 10.54 10.27
C VAL A 327 25.77 10.99 11.15
N ASN A 328 25.50 11.30 12.44
CA ASN A 328 26.51 11.74 13.38
C ASN A 328 27.48 10.60 13.75
N ALA A 329 26.96 9.39 14.03
CA ALA A 329 27.78 8.23 14.41
C ALA A 329 28.77 7.83 13.31
N LEU A 330 28.35 7.94 12.03
CA LEU A 330 29.16 7.61 10.86
C LEU A 330 29.89 8.84 10.27
N ASN A 331 29.83 10.00 10.94
CA ASN A 331 30.44 11.24 10.48
C ASN A 331 30.15 11.59 9.01
N ILE A 332 28.87 11.45 8.62
CA ILE A 332 28.43 11.69 7.25
C ILE A 332 28.14 13.19 7.06
N PRO A 333 28.79 13.89 6.11
CA PRO A 333 28.52 15.31 5.86
C PRO A 333 27.20 15.48 5.13
N LEU A 334 26.21 16.15 5.76
CA LEU A 334 24.94 16.50 5.11
C LEU A 334 25.05 17.84 4.40
N PRO A 335 24.70 17.91 3.07
CA PRO A 335 24.59 19.18 2.37
C PRO A 335 23.51 20.08 2.96
N GLY A 336 23.75 21.39 2.99
CA GLY A 336 22.86 22.37 3.60
C GLY A 336 21.46 22.40 2.97
N ASP A 337 21.32 22.12 1.68
CA ASP A 337 20.03 22.04 1.01
C ASP A 337 19.23 20.79 1.39
N ILE A 338 19.88 19.69 1.75
CA ILE A 338 19.21 18.51 2.31
C ILE A 338 18.68 18.84 3.70
N TRP A 339 19.50 19.54 4.49
CA TRP A 339 19.10 20.01 5.82
C TRP A 339 17.91 20.99 5.75
N GLN A 340 17.93 21.95 4.80
CA GLN A 340 16.89 22.98 4.64
C GLN A 340 15.59 22.48 3.99
N ARG A 341 15.61 21.41 3.22
CA ARG A 341 14.41 20.88 2.55
C ARG A 341 13.33 20.40 3.50
N GLY A 342 13.62 20.40 4.81
CA GLY A 342 12.62 20.33 5.88
C GLY A 342 11.68 19.12 5.88
N ARG A 343 11.93 18.14 5.03
CA ARG A 343 11.09 16.97 4.88
C ARG A 343 11.60 15.89 5.82
N LYS A 344 11.01 15.90 7.00
CA LYS A 344 11.07 14.83 8.01
C LYS A 344 12.47 14.28 8.25
N LEU A 345 13.33 15.12 8.79
CA LEU A 345 14.52 14.66 9.50
C LEU A 345 14.05 14.09 10.85
N TYR A 346 14.26 12.80 11.06
CA TYR A 346 13.92 12.17 12.34
C TYR A 346 15.18 11.96 13.15
N LEU A 347 15.10 12.32 14.42
CA LEU A 347 16.02 11.81 15.43
C LEU A 347 15.67 10.34 15.72
N TYR A 348 16.62 9.59 16.27
CA TYR A 348 16.49 8.16 16.55
C TYR A 348 15.27 7.79 17.43
N ASP A 349 14.79 8.72 18.26
CA ASP A 349 13.62 8.58 19.13
C ASP A 349 12.28 8.83 18.42
N GLY A 350 12.29 8.99 17.10
CA GLY A 350 11.09 9.24 16.30
C GLY A 350 10.60 10.69 16.33
N GLN A 351 11.30 11.59 17.06
CA GLN A 351 10.96 12.99 17.06
C GLN A 351 11.52 13.72 15.81
N PRO A 352 10.76 14.62 15.19
CA PRO A 352 11.28 15.44 14.10
C PRO A 352 12.41 16.32 14.62
N ALA A 353 13.49 16.44 13.85
CA ALA A 353 14.53 17.41 14.12
C ALA A 353 13.89 18.80 14.27
N ARG A 354 14.09 19.46 15.38
CA ARG A 354 13.66 20.86 15.54
C ARG A 354 14.44 21.69 14.53
N PRO A 355 13.80 22.65 13.88
CA PRO A 355 14.43 23.52 12.89
C PRO A 355 15.59 24.33 13.46
#